data_45aef1cb12ef760243dfd2d094e40968
#
_entry.id   45aef1cb12ef760243dfd2d094e40968
#
_cell.length_a   1.000
_cell.length_b   1.000
_cell.length_c   1.000
_cell.angle_alpha   90.00
_cell.angle_beta   90.00
_cell.angle_gamma   90.00
#
_symmetry.space_group_name_H-M   'P 1'
#
loop_
_entity.id
_entity.type
_entity.pdbx_description
1 polymer ?
#
loop_
_entity_poly.entity_id
_entity_poly.type
_entity_poly.pdbx_seq_one_letter_code
_entity_poly.pdbx_strand_id
1 'polypeptide(L)'
;MRWFILSLVLALSAIVAGVKADEVVVVAPVPGSCQGDACELARTGTLRHLGHNRGTYEGIGTGSTRESAIRRCCYWGSRTPIEIGVAQGRFGRWYAVVRYR
;
A
#
# COMPACT_ATOMS: atom_id res chain seq x y z
N MET A 1 -41.72 -18.38 2.41
CA MET A 1 -41.11 -18.36 2.20
C MET A 1 -40.54 -18.10 1.59
N ARG A 2 -40.55 -18.17 1.83
CA ARG A 2 -39.71 -18.03 1.57
C ARG A 2 -38.97 -17.60 0.99
N TRP A 3 -38.94 -17.62 1.19
CA TRP A 3 -37.97 -17.35 0.85
C TRP A 3 -37.29 -16.77 0.40
N PHE A 4 -36.85 -16.68 0.57
CA PHE A 4 -35.88 -16.32 0.29
C PHE A 4 -35.21 -16.01 -0.12
N ILE A 5 -35.55 -16.36 0.34
CA ILE A 5 -34.61 -16.24 0.13
C ILE A 5 -33.97 -15.76 -0.45
N LEU A 6 -33.94 -15.83 -0.20
CA LEU A 6 -32.98 -15.63 -0.66
C LEU A 6 -32.50 -14.98 -1.11
N SER A 7 -32.72 -15.08 -0.86
CA SER A 7 -31.89 -14.77 -1.28
C SER A 7 -31.31 -14.22 -1.53
N LEU A 8 -31.09 -14.11 -1.06
CA LEU A 8 -30.14 -13.85 -1.23
C LEU A 8 -29.62 -13.55 -1.59
N VAL A 9 -29.86 -13.64 -1.25
CA VAL A 9 -28.92 -13.72 -1.60
C VAL A 9 -28.46 -13.16 -2.18
N LEU A 10 -28.56 -13.18 -1.62
CA LEU A 10 -27.75 -13.03 -2.13
C LEU A 10 -27.26 -12.35 -2.59
N ALA A 11 -27.64 -12.42 -2.17
CA ALA A 11 -26.80 -12.19 -2.63
C ALA A 11 -26.26 -11.59 -2.98
N LEU A 12 -26.15 -11.45 -2.49
CA LEU A 12 -25.23 -11.29 -2.82
C LEU A 12 -24.83 -10.87 -3.46
N SER A 13 -25.16 -11.02 -3.08
CA SER A 13 -24.30 -11.01 -3.78
C SER A 13 -23.91 -10.31 -4.43
N ALA A 14 -24.09 -10.30 -4.08
CA ALA A 14 -23.20 -10.05 -4.64
C ALA A 14 -22.82 -9.34 -5.17
N ILE A 15 -22.77 -9.29 -4.93
CA ILE A 15 -21.95 -9.00 -5.40
C ILE A 15 -21.51 -8.57 -6.00
N VAL A 16 -21.64 -8.66 -5.94
CA VAL A 16 -20.78 -8.59 -6.52
C VAL A 16 -20.53 -8.29 -7.38
N ALA A 17 -20.74 -8.43 -7.38
CA ALA A 17 -20.03 -8.43 -8.07
C ALA A 17 -19.62 -7.93 -8.78
N GLY A 18 -19.57 -7.92 -8.73
CA GLY A 18 -18.64 -7.76 -9.08
C GLY A 18 -18.15 -7.27 -9.47
N VAL A 19 -17.92 -7.30 -9.31
CA VAL A 19 -16.99 -7.15 -9.35
C VAL A 19 -16.65 -6.94 -9.82
N LYS A 20 -16.76 -7.07 -9.75
CA LYS A 20 -16.02 -7.00 -9.96
C LYS A 20 -15.40 -6.71 -10.09
N ALA A 21 -15.42 -6.78 -9.83
CA ALA A 21 -14.50 -6.62 -9.68
C ALA A 21 -14.20 -6.60 -9.61
N ASP A 22 -14.60 -6.67 -9.70
CA ASP A 22 -14.05 -6.75 -9.50
C ASP A 22 -13.63 -7.13 -8.77
N GLU A 23 -14.39 -7.67 -8.98
CA GLU A 23 -13.70 -8.43 -8.11
C GLU A 23 -12.33 -7.96 -7.85
N VAL A 24 -12.09 -7.70 -6.73
CA VAL A 24 -10.79 -7.22 -6.38
C VAL A 24 -9.83 -8.39 -6.29
N VAL A 25 -8.82 -8.36 -7.11
CA VAL A 25 -7.75 -9.32 -7.02
C VAL A 25 -6.71 -8.75 -6.09
N VAL A 26 -6.44 -9.46 -5.01
CA VAL A 26 -5.38 -9.05 -4.10
C VAL A 26 -4.08 -9.62 -4.62
N VAL A 27 -3.21 -8.75 -5.08
CA VAL A 27 -1.93 -9.14 -5.63
C VAL A 27 -0.84 -8.78 -4.62
N ALA A 28 0.02 -9.73 -4.31
CA ALA A 28 1.12 -9.47 -3.42
C ALA A 28 2.04 -8.43 -4.05
N PRO A 29 2.58 -7.50 -3.28
CA PRO A 29 3.50 -6.51 -3.82
C PRO A 29 4.74 -7.16 -4.39
N VAL A 30 5.28 -6.57 -5.44
CA VAL A 30 6.50 -7.07 -6.08
C VAL A 30 7.66 -6.85 -5.12
N PRO A 31 8.44 -7.91 -4.80
CA PRO A 31 9.60 -7.72 -3.94
C PRO A 31 10.58 -6.72 -4.54
N GLY A 32 11.06 -5.81 -3.71
CA GLY A 32 12.01 -4.78 -4.15
C GLY A 32 11.36 -3.54 -4.73
N SER A 33 10.05 -3.56 -4.99
CA SER A 33 9.33 -2.35 -5.39
C SER A 33 9.12 -1.45 -4.18
N CYS A 34 8.78 -0.19 -4.42
CA CYS A 34 8.46 0.72 -3.31
C CYS A 34 7.33 0.17 -2.45
N GLN A 35 6.29 -0.37 -3.09
CA GLN A 35 5.17 -0.93 -2.33
C GLN A 35 5.59 -2.17 -1.55
N GLY A 36 6.42 -3.03 -2.14
CA GLY A 36 6.94 -4.20 -1.44
C GLY A 36 7.78 -3.79 -0.24
N ASP A 37 8.64 -2.79 -0.43
CA ASP A 37 9.49 -2.31 0.65
C ASP A 37 8.66 -1.63 1.75
N ALA A 38 7.65 -0.83 1.37
CA ALA A 38 6.78 -0.20 2.36
C ALA A 38 6.04 -1.26 3.19
N CYS A 39 5.58 -2.32 2.55
CA CYS A 39 4.92 -3.41 3.26
C CYS A 39 5.88 -4.09 4.24
N GLU A 40 7.13 -4.27 3.85
CA GLU A 40 8.12 -4.88 4.73
C GLU A 40 8.42 -4.00 5.93
N LEU A 41 8.56 -2.68 5.71
CA LEU A 41 8.76 -1.75 6.81
C LEU A 41 7.57 -1.76 7.77
N ALA A 42 6.36 -1.79 7.20
CA ALA A 42 5.15 -1.82 8.02
C ALA A 42 5.05 -3.12 8.81
N ARG A 43 5.41 -4.24 8.18
CA ARG A 43 5.37 -5.54 8.84
C ARG A 43 6.34 -5.61 10.02
N THR A 44 7.54 -5.07 9.84
CA THR A 44 8.57 -5.13 10.87
C THR A 44 8.50 -4.00 11.87
N GLY A 45 7.80 -2.91 11.51
CA GLY A 45 7.72 -1.72 12.36
C GLY A 45 9.03 -0.98 12.45
N THR A 46 9.92 -1.15 11.48
CA THR A 46 11.25 -0.56 11.50
C THR A 46 11.45 0.28 10.24
N LEU A 47 11.83 1.53 10.40
CA LEU A 47 12.08 2.43 9.29
C LEU A 47 13.56 2.33 8.91
N ARG A 48 13.85 1.75 7.74
CA ARG A 48 15.20 1.64 7.24
C ARG A 48 15.20 1.43 5.74
N HIS A 49 16.29 1.76 5.09
CA HIS A 49 16.45 1.47 3.67
C HIS A 49 16.71 -0.02 3.48
N LEU A 50 16.04 -0.62 2.51
CA LEU A 50 16.18 -2.06 2.24
C LEU A 50 17.15 -2.36 1.11
N GLY A 51 17.67 -1.32 0.43
CA GLY A 51 18.74 -1.50 -0.53
C GLY A 51 18.30 -1.92 -1.94
N HIS A 52 17.04 -1.77 -2.27
CA HIS A 52 16.53 -2.17 -3.59
C HIS A 52 16.46 -1.03 -4.59
N ASN A 53 17.03 0.12 -4.28
CA ASN A 53 16.82 1.32 -5.11
C ASN A 53 17.76 1.44 -6.32
N ARG A 54 18.78 0.61 -6.42
CA ARG A 54 19.58 0.43 -7.65
C ARG A 54 19.99 1.72 -8.34
N GLY A 55 20.69 2.58 -7.61
CA GLY A 55 21.19 3.80 -8.19
C GLY A 55 20.21 4.95 -8.28
N THR A 56 18.98 4.77 -7.84
CA THR A 56 18.06 5.89 -7.70
C THR A 56 18.19 6.48 -6.30
N TYR A 57 17.67 7.68 -6.12
CA TYR A 57 17.55 8.25 -4.80
C TYR A 57 16.32 7.68 -4.11
N GLU A 58 16.43 7.41 -2.83
CA GLU A 58 15.32 6.83 -2.11
C GLU A 58 15.12 7.57 -0.79
N GLY A 59 13.88 7.96 -0.53
CA GLY A 59 13.47 8.49 0.76
C GLY A 59 12.54 7.51 1.43
N ILE A 60 12.63 7.42 2.74
CA ILE A 60 11.71 6.64 3.55
C ILE A 60 11.12 7.54 4.61
N GLY A 61 9.88 7.28 5.00
CA GLY A 61 9.21 8.11 5.98
C GLY A 61 8.13 7.35 6.69
N THR A 62 7.75 7.87 7.86
CA THR A 62 6.69 7.28 8.65
C THR A 62 5.85 8.40 9.23
N GLY A 63 4.59 8.11 9.49
CA GLY A 63 3.68 9.11 10.03
C GLY A 63 2.34 8.52 10.41
N SER A 64 1.47 9.37 10.95
CA SER A 64 0.15 8.94 11.38
C SER A 64 -0.84 8.86 10.24
N THR A 65 -0.52 9.42 9.08
CA THR A 65 -1.34 9.33 7.87
C THR A 65 -0.46 8.94 6.71
N ARG A 66 -1.09 8.44 5.66
CA ARG A 66 -0.42 8.11 4.41
C ARG A 66 0.35 9.34 3.88
N GLU A 67 -0.31 10.49 3.84
CA GLU A 67 0.29 11.71 3.30
C GLU A 67 1.46 12.20 4.14
N SER A 68 1.35 12.12 5.46
CA SER A 68 2.45 12.58 6.30
C SER A 68 3.66 11.67 6.17
N ALA A 69 3.45 10.36 6.01
CA ALA A 69 4.56 9.43 5.79
C ALA A 69 5.29 9.77 4.49
N ILE A 70 4.55 10.04 3.44
CA ILE A 70 5.13 10.39 2.15
C ILE A 70 5.93 11.69 2.25
N ARG A 71 5.33 12.71 2.84
CA ARG A 71 5.98 14.03 2.93
C ARG A 71 7.21 14.02 3.82
N ARG A 72 7.35 13.03 4.67
CA ARG A 72 8.54 12.92 5.53
C ARG A 72 9.69 12.15 4.88
N CYS A 73 9.45 11.61 3.69
CA CYS A 73 10.53 10.95 2.96
C CYS A 73 11.59 11.98 2.58
N CYS A 74 12.86 11.60 2.71
CA CYS A 74 13.96 12.44 2.26
C CYS A 74 13.73 12.79 0.79
N TYR A 75 14.18 13.96 0.39
CA TYR A 75 14.07 14.50 -0.97
C TYR A 75 12.66 14.87 -1.40
N TRP A 76 11.66 14.69 -0.55
CA TRP A 76 10.30 15.08 -0.93
C TRP A 76 10.26 16.60 -1.12
N GLY A 77 9.78 17.01 -2.30
CA GLY A 77 9.74 18.43 -2.65
C GLY A 77 11.01 18.93 -3.34
N SER A 78 12.10 18.16 -3.29
CA SER A 78 13.35 18.60 -3.95
C SER A 78 13.74 17.73 -5.12
N ARG A 79 13.20 16.53 -5.25
CA ARG A 79 13.45 15.65 -6.38
C ARG A 79 12.15 15.11 -6.93
N THR A 80 12.17 14.65 -8.17
CA THR A 80 10.97 14.16 -8.85
C THR A 80 10.71 12.71 -8.46
N PRO A 81 9.57 12.42 -7.80
CA PRO A 81 9.24 11.03 -7.47
C PRO A 81 8.90 10.25 -8.73
N ILE A 82 9.41 9.04 -8.82
CA ILE A 82 9.10 8.14 -9.93
C ILE A 82 8.37 6.89 -9.47
N GLU A 83 8.41 6.60 -8.19
CA GLU A 83 7.68 5.46 -7.65
C GLU A 83 7.39 5.73 -6.18
N ILE A 84 6.18 5.43 -5.73
CA ILE A 84 5.77 5.64 -4.35
C ILE A 84 5.08 4.39 -3.86
N GLY A 85 5.46 3.93 -2.68
CA GLY A 85 4.78 2.85 -2.01
C GLY A 85 4.43 3.26 -0.59
N VAL A 86 3.27 2.84 -0.11
CA VAL A 86 2.86 3.12 1.27
C VAL A 86 2.18 1.89 1.84
N ALA A 87 2.33 1.70 3.14
CA ALA A 87 1.66 0.62 3.83
C ALA A 87 1.43 1.01 5.27
N GLN A 88 0.32 0.54 5.83
CA GLN A 88 -0.01 0.80 7.22
C GLN A 88 0.39 -0.41 8.06
N GLY A 89 1.14 -0.16 9.10
CA GLY A 89 1.58 -1.19 9.99
C GLY A 89 0.63 -1.36 11.15
N ARG A 90 1.04 -2.20 12.09
CA ARG A 90 0.36 -2.42 13.35
C ARG A 90 0.23 -1.08 14.06
N PHE A 91 -0.79 -0.88 14.83
CA PHE A 91 -1.04 0.34 15.59
C PHE A 91 -1.28 1.57 14.71
N GLY A 92 -1.58 1.38 13.44
CA GLY A 92 -2.03 2.47 12.56
C GLY A 92 -0.96 3.36 11.98
N ARG A 93 0.32 3.09 12.24
CA ARG A 93 1.39 3.93 11.70
C ARG A 93 1.62 3.61 10.22
N TRP A 94 1.80 4.65 9.43
CA TRP A 94 2.05 4.52 7.99
C TRP A 94 3.54 4.57 7.69
N TYR A 95 3.94 3.82 6.69
CA TYR A 95 5.31 3.77 6.20
C TYR A 95 5.30 4.04 4.71
N ALA A 96 6.24 4.86 4.27
CA ALA A 96 6.34 5.24 2.86
C ALA A 96 7.76 5.03 2.36
N VAL A 97 7.85 4.61 1.10
CA VAL A 97 9.10 4.49 0.38
C VAL A 97 8.90 5.20 -0.95
N VAL A 98 9.76 6.17 -1.24
CA VAL A 98 9.66 6.94 -2.47
C VAL A 98 11.00 6.87 -3.18
N ARG A 99 10.98 6.57 -4.46
CA ARG A 99 12.17 6.62 -5.30
C ARG A 99 12.06 7.79 -6.24
N TYR A 100 13.19 8.41 -6.50
CA TYR A 100 13.27 9.68 -7.21
C TYR A 100 14.23 9.59 -8.37
N ARG A 101 13.92 10.42 -9.37
CA ARG A 101 14.83 10.67 -10.47
C ARG A 101 15.80 11.77 -10.10
#